data_f9b99c8c15c5c9ce185f6d71c7805ef8
#
_entry.id   f9b99c8c15c5c9ce185f6d71c7805ef8
#
_cell.length_a   1.000
_cell.length_b   1.000
_cell.length_c   1.000
_cell.angle_alpha   90.00
_cell.angle_beta   90.00
_cell.angle_gamma   90.00
#
_symmetry.space_group_name_H-M   'P 1'
#
loop_
_entity.id
_entity.type
_entity.pdbx_description
1 polymer ?
#
loop_
_entity_poly.entity_id
_entity_poly.type
_entity_poly.pdbx_seq_one_letter_code
_entity_poly.pdbx_strand_id
1 'polypeptide(L)'
;PKGKDLEYLAGQYIDILLRDGKRRSFSVANRPQADTPLELHVRQVPNGRFTGHVFNGLKVKELMRFQGPFGTFFLRQDNTKPVILMAGGTGLAPIKAILEQAFHVASDRSFHLFWGVRAKRDLYLDADIRGWLEQHANLTYTPVLSEPMAEDDWDGETGWVHEAVLRHFPSLDNIEVYASGPPPMIAAARQAFSTQGLEEESFFYDSFEFGVDVLDN
;
A
#
# COMPACT_ATOMS: atom_id res chain seq x y z
N PRO A 1 15.52 -4.54 16.17
CA PRO A 1 15.10 -4.02 17.48
C PRO A 1 15.98 -4.62 18.59
N LYS A 2 16.29 -3.85 19.63
CA LYS A 2 16.83 -4.44 20.84
C LYS A 2 15.64 -4.99 21.64
N GLY A 3 15.37 -6.29 21.52
CA GLY A 3 14.23 -6.92 22.15
C GLY A 3 13.78 -8.14 21.36
N LYS A 4 12.62 -8.66 21.67
CA LYS A 4 12.01 -9.76 20.90
C LYS A 4 11.75 -9.28 19.46
N ASP A 5 11.90 -10.19 18.50
CA ASP A 5 11.52 -9.93 17.12
C ASP A 5 10.04 -9.50 17.07
N LEU A 6 9.74 -8.52 16.22
CA LEU A 6 8.37 -8.10 16.00
C LEU A 6 7.67 -9.18 15.17
N GLU A 7 6.77 -9.93 15.79
CA GLU A 7 5.87 -10.83 15.06
C GLU A 7 4.72 -10.01 14.47
N TYR A 8 4.54 -10.04 13.15
CA TYR A 8 3.46 -9.32 12.46
C TYR A 8 2.97 -10.10 11.24
N LEU A 9 1.78 -9.76 10.77
CA LEU A 9 1.25 -10.24 9.50
C LEU A 9 1.52 -9.20 8.40
N ALA A 10 1.84 -9.68 7.20
CA ALA A 10 2.04 -8.82 6.03
C ALA A 10 0.79 -7.97 5.77
N GLY A 11 0.94 -6.64 5.74
CA GLY A 11 -0.13 -5.67 5.63
C GLY A 11 -0.44 -4.91 6.92
N GLN A 12 0.06 -5.33 8.07
CA GLN A 12 -0.09 -4.60 9.34
C GLN A 12 0.83 -3.36 9.39
N TYR A 13 0.55 -2.48 10.35
CA TYR A 13 1.28 -1.23 10.56
C TYR A 13 1.87 -1.10 11.96
N ILE A 14 2.76 -0.14 12.12
CA ILE A 14 3.33 0.29 13.41
C ILE A 14 3.10 1.79 13.62
N ASP A 15 3.05 2.20 14.87
CA ASP A 15 3.06 3.60 15.28
C ASP A 15 4.47 4.03 15.70
N ILE A 16 5.08 4.96 15.00
CA ILE A 16 6.32 5.62 15.43
C ILE A 16 5.96 6.65 16.52
N LEU A 17 6.63 6.54 17.67
CA LEU A 17 6.42 7.40 18.82
C LEU A 17 7.37 8.59 18.74
N LEU A 18 6.81 9.78 18.58
CA LEU A 18 7.57 11.02 18.51
C LEU A 18 7.91 11.56 19.91
N ARG A 19 8.93 12.42 20.01
CA ARG A 19 9.39 13.01 21.29
C ARG A 19 8.34 13.89 21.96
N ASP A 20 7.42 14.46 21.19
CA ASP A 20 6.30 15.29 21.67
C ASP A 20 5.08 14.49 22.09
N GLY A 21 5.17 13.15 22.14
CA GLY A 21 4.09 12.23 22.49
C GLY A 21 3.12 11.92 21.35
N LYS A 22 3.26 12.55 20.20
CA LYS A 22 2.46 12.23 19.01
C LYS A 22 2.90 10.91 18.39
N ARG A 23 2.01 10.31 17.58
CA ARG A 23 2.25 9.06 16.86
C ARG A 23 2.11 9.27 15.37
N ARG A 24 2.83 8.46 14.61
CA ARG A 24 2.71 8.41 13.16
C ARG A 24 2.67 6.95 12.73
N SER A 25 1.56 6.56 12.14
CA SER A 25 1.30 5.21 11.67
C SER A 25 1.94 4.99 10.30
N PHE A 26 2.63 3.86 10.15
CA PHE A 26 3.22 3.43 8.89
C PHE A 26 2.99 1.94 8.71
N SER A 27 2.43 1.57 7.58
CA SER A 27 2.31 0.17 7.19
C SER A 27 3.69 -0.42 6.95
N VAL A 28 3.93 -1.64 7.43
CA VAL A 28 5.17 -2.36 7.16
C VAL A 28 5.14 -2.83 5.70
N ALA A 29 6.17 -2.46 4.96
CA ALA A 29 6.22 -2.64 3.51
C ALA A 29 6.88 -3.95 3.06
N ASN A 30 7.46 -4.72 3.96
CA ASN A 30 8.05 -6.04 3.66
C ASN A 30 7.31 -7.15 4.40
N ARG A 31 7.43 -8.38 3.89
CA ARG A 31 6.89 -9.56 4.56
C ARG A 31 7.60 -9.82 5.89
N PRO A 32 6.95 -10.52 6.84
CA PRO A 32 7.62 -11.01 8.05
C PRO A 32 8.78 -11.94 7.68
N GLN A 33 9.97 -11.58 8.14
CA GLN A 33 11.16 -12.39 7.97
C GLN A 33 12.12 -12.13 9.13
N ALA A 34 12.63 -13.19 9.74
CA ALA A 34 13.62 -13.08 10.80
C ALA A 34 14.87 -12.33 10.32
N ASP A 35 15.48 -11.56 11.22
CA ASP A 35 16.71 -10.79 10.99
C ASP A 35 16.64 -9.76 9.84
N THR A 36 15.44 -9.48 9.31
CA THR A 36 15.25 -8.47 8.28
C THR A 36 14.74 -7.16 8.92
N PRO A 37 15.35 -6.01 8.61
CA PRO A 37 14.85 -4.72 9.04
C PRO A 37 13.42 -4.46 8.55
N LEU A 38 12.61 -3.77 9.36
CA LEU A 38 11.31 -3.27 8.91
C LEU A 38 11.52 -2.23 7.80
N GLU A 39 10.79 -2.39 6.72
CA GLU A 39 10.74 -1.42 5.61
C GLU A 39 9.49 -0.55 5.75
N LEU A 40 9.65 0.75 5.62
CA LEU A 40 8.56 1.72 5.67
C LEU A 40 8.63 2.63 4.44
N HIS A 41 7.51 2.86 3.78
CA HIS A 41 7.42 3.82 2.68
C HIS A 41 6.96 5.17 3.22
N VAL A 42 7.82 6.17 3.14
CA VAL A 42 7.57 7.50 3.70
C VAL A 42 7.49 8.52 2.56
N ARG A 43 6.33 9.15 2.41
CA ARG A 43 6.16 10.28 1.50
C ARG A 43 6.45 11.58 2.24
N GLN A 44 7.21 12.49 1.62
CA GLN A 44 7.42 13.82 2.16
C GLN A 44 6.11 14.62 2.12
N VAL A 45 5.68 15.11 3.27
CA VAL A 45 4.54 16.01 3.40
C VAL A 45 5.07 17.43 3.55
N PRO A 46 4.62 18.41 2.75
CA PRO A 46 5.01 19.80 2.92
C PRO A 46 4.75 20.27 4.36
N ASN A 47 5.75 20.88 4.98
CA ASN A 47 5.72 21.34 6.38
C ASN A 47 5.49 20.24 7.43
N GLY A 48 5.55 18.96 7.05
CA GLY A 48 5.43 17.85 7.97
C GLY A 48 6.66 17.70 8.86
N ARG A 49 6.51 17.82 10.19
CA ARG A 49 7.63 17.75 11.15
C ARG A 49 8.34 16.40 11.10
N PHE A 50 7.59 15.30 11.11
CA PHE A 50 8.19 13.95 11.07
C PHE A 50 8.82 13.67 9.71
N THR A 51 8.09 13.88 8.62
CA THR A 51 8.63 13.64 7.28
C THR A 51 9.79 14.57 6.96
N GLY A 52 9.73 15.85 7.40
CA GLY A 52 10.85 16.78 7.32
C GLY A 52 12.09 16.26 8.06
N HIS A 53 11.93 15.66 9.25
CA HIS A 53 13.04 15.04 9.97
C HIS A 53 13.58 13.81 9.21
N VAL A 54 12.72 12.97 8.67
CA VAL A 54 13.13 11.78 7.89
C VAL A 54 13.98 12.16 6.69
N PHE A 55 13.56 13.18 5.91
CA PHE A 55 14.25 13.56 4.68
C PHE A 55 15.47 14.45 4.87
N ASN A 56 15.52 15.27 5.96
CA ASN A 56 16.57 16.28 6.11
C ASN A 56 17.45 16.07 7.37
N GLY A 57 17.07 15.23 8.31
CA GLY A 57 17.73 15.15 9.60
C GLY A 57 18.02 13.76 10.16
N LEU A 58 17.32 12.74 9.68
CA LEU A 58 17.46 11.37 10.18
C LEU A 58 18.84 10.80 9.83
N LYS A 59 19.52 10.27 10.85
CA LYS A 59 20.86 9.68 10.70
C LYS A 59 20.78 8.17 10.83
N VAL A 60 21.66 7.49 10.09
CA VAL A 60 21.86 6.04 10.25
C VAL A 60 22.18 5.72 11.71
N LYS A 61 21.52 4.70 12.28
CA LYS A 61 21.58 4.27 13.69
C LYS A 61 20.88 5.24 14.68
N GLU A 62 20.13 6.23 14.21
CA GLU A 62 19.29 7.02 15.11
C GLU A 62 18.22 6.13 15.74
N LEU A 63 18.04 6.31 17.05
CA LEU A 63 17.07 5.50 17.81
C LEU A 63 15.66 6.06 17.63
N MET A 64 14.79 5.28 16.99
CA MET A 64 13.36 5.53 16.95
C MET A 64 12.61 4.51 17.81
N ARG A 65 11.53 4.96 18.46
CA ARG A 65 10.63 4.08 19.21
C ARG A 65 9.38 3.85 18.39
N PHE A 66 8.87 2.64 18.43
CA PHE A 66 7.59 2.31 17.79
C PHE A 66 6.79 1.37 18.68
N GLN A 67 5.52 1.25 18.38
CA GLN A 67 4.57 0.33 18.99
C GLN A 67 3.81 -0.39 17.88
N GLY A 68 3.49 -1.65 18.07
CA GLY A 68 2.79 -2.48 17.10
C GLY A 68 3.09 -3.98 17.30
N PRO A 69 2.64 -4.83 16.39
CA PRO A 69 1.89 -4.50 15.18
C PRO A 69 0.43 -4.14 15.47
N PHE A 70 -0.19 -3.38 14.56
CA PHE A 70 -1.60 -3.02 14.59
C PHE A 70 -2.27 -3.29 13.24
N GLY A 71 -3.59 -3.29 13.24
CA GLY A 71 -4.41 -3.40 12.04
C GLY A 71 -4.80 -4.83 11.69
N THR A 72 -5.85 -4.92 10.89
CA THR A 72 -6.48 -6.19 10.44
C THR A 72 -6.40 -6.34 8.92
N PHE A 73 -5.61 -5.50 8.26
CA PHE A 73 -5.38 -5.54 6.83
C PHE A 73 -4.27 -6.53 6.50
N PHE A 74 -4.66 -7.77 6.19
CA PHE A 74 -3.76 -8.85 5.76
C PHE A 74 -4.53 -9.84 4.88
N LEU A 75 -3.83 -10.55 4.01
CA LEU A 75 -4.42 -11.50 3.09
C LEU A 75 -5.11 -12.64 3.83
N ARG A 76 -6.40 -12.87 3.56
CA ARG A 76 -7.15 -14.04 4.04
C ARG A 76 -6.69 -15.28 3.31
N GLN A 77 -6.45 -16.35 4.05
CA GLN A 77 -5.89 -17.60 3.49
C GLN A 77 -6.91 -18.74 3.39
N ASP A 78 -8.12 -18.47 3.84
CA ASP A 78 -9.21 -19.46 3.97
C ASP A 78 -10.03 -19.64 2.69
N ASN A 79 -9.68 -18.95 1.61
CA ASN A 79 -10.33 -19.10 0.32
C ASN A 79 -9.34 -18.94 -0.87
N THR A 80 -9.84 -19.25 -2.06
CA THR A 80 -9.07 -19.25 -3.31
C THR A 80 -9.56 -18.21 -4.32
N LYS A 81 -10.46 -17.28 -3.92
CA LYS A 81 -10.97 -16.24 -4.81
C LYS A 81 -9.81 -15.45 -5.43
N PRO A 82 -9.92 -15.00 -6.69
CA PRO A 82 -8.99 -14.03 -7.26
C PRO A 82 -8.90 -12.76 -6.42
N VAL A 83 -7.75 -12.12 -6.40
CA VAL A 83 -7.48 -10.93 -5.57
C VAL A 83 -7.18 -9.72 -6.45
N ILE A 84 -7.94 -8.66 -6.26
CA ILE A 84 -7.57 -7.33 -6.72
C ILE A 84 -6.88 -6.59 -5.58
N LEU A 85 -5.67 -6.11 -5.85
CA LEU A 85 -4.90 -5.26 -4.95
C LEU A 85 -4.93 -3.84 -5.49
N MET A 86 -5.51 -2.89 -4.74
CA MET A 86 -5.64 -1.50 -5.17
C MET A 86 -4.86 -0.58 -4.24
N ALA A 87 -3.79 0.02 -4.75
CA ALA A 87 -2.93 0.94 -4.01
C ALA A 87 -3.09 2.39 -4.46
N GLY A 88 -3.08 3.34 -3.54
CA GLY A 88 -2.96 4.78 -3.79
C GLY A 88 -1.66 5.36 -3.23
N GLY A 89 -0.73 5.80 -4.10
CA GLY A 89 0.56 6.33 -3.67
C GLY A 89 1.34 5.37 -2.77
N THR A 90 1.68 5.80 -1.55
CA THR A 90 2.35 4.95 -0.54
C THR A 90 1.46 3.87 0.07
N GLY A 91 0.18 3.80 -0.29
CA GLY A 91 -0.67 2.63 -0.02
C GLY A 91 -0.15 1.35 -0.65
N LEU A 92 0.83 1.45 -1.54
CA LEU A 92 1.57 0.30 -2.02
C LEU A 92 2.30 -0.46 -0.88
N ALA A 93 2.70 0.21 0.21
CA ALA A 93 3.50 -0.40 1.27
C ALA A 93 2.88 -1.70 1.84
N PRO A 94 1.67 -1.70 2.41
CA PRO A 94 1.08 -2.93 2.94
C PRO A 94 0.75 -3.95 1.85
N ILE A 95 0.42 -3.49 0.65
CA ILE A 95 0.14 -4.36 -0.51
C ILE A 95 1.40 -5.06 -1.00
N LYS A 96 2.55 -4.37 -1.02
CA LYS A 96 3.87 -4.96 -1.29
C LYS A 96 4.16 -6.09 -0.31
N ALA A 97 3.98 -5.85 0.99
CA ALA A 97 4.19 -6.88 2.02
C ALA A 97 3.29 -8.10 1.81
N ILE A 98 2.02 -7.88 1.47
CA ILE A 98 1.05 -8.96 1.15
C ILE A 98 1.52 -9.78 -0.06
N LEU A 99 1.94 -9.13 -1.15
CA LEU A 99 2.44 -9.82 -2.35
C LEU A 99 3.71 -10.62 -2.04
N GLU A 100 4.69 -10.03 -1.37
CA GLU A 100 5.92 -10.74 -0.97
C GLU A 100 5.62 -11.97 -0.11
N GLN A 101 4.64 -11.86 0.79
CA GLN A 101 4.21 -13.00 1.61
C GLN A 101 3.51 -14.07 0.75
N ALA A 102 2.62 -13.66 -0.17
CA ALA A 102 1.94 -14.57 -1.07
C ALA A 102 2.93 -15.34 -1.97
N PHE A 103 3.95 -14.66 -2.49
CA PHE A 103 5.02 -15.28 -3.28
C PHE A 103 5.86 -16.24 -2.44
N HIS A 104 6.19 -15.85 -1.20
CA HIS A 104 6.97 -16.69 -0.30
C HIS A 104 6.28 -18.01 0.04
N VAL A 105 4.97 -17.99 0.24
CA VAL A 105 4.18 -19.20 0.52
C VAL A 105 3.70 -19.91 -0.75
N ALA A 106 4.15 -19.49 -1.92
CA ALA A 106 3.76 -20.01 -3.23
C ALA A 106 2.23 -20.09 -3.39
N SER A 107 1.53 -18.99 -3.10
CA SER A 107 0.08 -18.94 -3.25
C SER A 107 -0.34 -19.12 -4.71
N ASP A 108 -1.29 -20.03 -4.95
CA ASP A 108 -1.85 -20.30 -6.29
C ASP A 108 -2.92 -19.28 -6.71
N ARG A 109 -3.29 -18.35 -5.82
CA ARG A 109 -4.28 -17.30 -6.14
C ARG A 109 -3.77 -16.39 -7.23
N SER A 110 -4.66 -15.92 -8.11
CA SER A 110 -4.33 -14.85 -9.05
C SER A 110 -4.43 -13.49 -8.37
N PHE A 111 -3.45 -12.62 -8.65
CA PHE A 111 -3.36 -11.26 -8.14
C PHE A 111 -3.35 -10.26 -9.28
N HIS A 112 -4.16 -9.21 -9.18
CA HIS A 112 -4.07 -8.07 -10.08
C HIS A 112 -3.81 -6.81 -9.27
N LEU A 113 -2.60 -6.27 -9.38
CA LEU A 113 -2.21 -5.03 -8.72
C LEU A 113 -2.58 -3.83 -9.59
N PHE A 114 -3.43 -2.95 -9.09
CA PHE A 114 -3.66 -1.61 -9.60
C PHE A 114 -2.97 -0.60 -8.69
N TRP A 115 -2.06 0.19 -9.24
CA TRP A 115 -1.35 1.20 -8.45
C TRP A 115 -1.57 2.59 -9.02
N GLY A 116 -2.41 3.39 -8.32
CA GLY A 116 -2.74 4.76 -8.68
C GLY A 116 -1.75 5.76 -8.06
N VAL A 117 -1.17 6.59 -8.90
CA VAL A 117 -0.33 7.73 -8.53
C VAL A 117 -0.69 8.94 -9.38
N ARG A 118 -0.13 10.13 -9.07
CA ARG A 118 -0.41 11.33 -9.87
C ARG A 118 0.30 11.31 -11.20
N ALA A 119 1.63 11.21 -11.21
CA ALA A 119 2.48 11.27 -12.37
C ALA A 119 3.46 10.08 -12.39
N LYS A 120 4.08 9.79 -13.50
CA LYS A 120 5.00 8.66 -13.71
C LYS A 120 6.15 8.64 -12.71
N ARG A 121 6.69 9.80 -12.34
CA ARG A 121 7.76 9.93 -11.32
C ARG A 121 7.36 9.43 -9.93
N ASP A 122 6.06 9.32 -9.65
CA ASP A 122 5.54 8.83 -8.37
C ASP A 122 5.46 7.29 -8.31
N LEU A 123 5.72 6.60 -9.43
CA LEU A 123 5.81 5.13 -9.52
C LEU A 123 7.19 4.64 -9.04
N TYR A 124 7.51 4.88 -7.79
CA TYR A 124 8.87 4.71 -7.21
C TYR A 124 9.37 3.25 -7.13
N LEU A 125 8.49 2.24 -7.33
CA LEU A 125 8.80 0.81 -7.39
C LEU A 125 8.33 0.14 -8.68
N ASP A 126 8.10 0.89 -9.76
CA ASP A 126 7.60 0.33 -11.02
C ASP A 126 8.53 -0.76 -11.57
N ALA A 127 9.84 -0.51 -11.54
CA ALA A 127 10.83 -1.47 -12.03
C ALA A 127 10.84 -2.77 -11.22
N ASP A 128 10.72 -2.68 -9.88
CA ASP A 128 10.68 -3.85 -9.00
C ASP A 128 9.43 -4.69 -9.26
N ILE A 129 8.27 -4.04 -9.40
CA ILE A 129 7.00 -4.73 -9.68
C ILE A 129 7.04 -5.40 -11.05
N ARG A 130 7.61 -4.75 -12.07
CA ARG A 130 7.81 -5.37 -13.40
C ARG A 130 8.73 -6.59 -13.33
N GLY A 131 9.78 -6.53 -12.49
CA GLY A 131 10.62 -7.69 -12.23
C GLY A 131 9.87 -8.86 -11.58
N TRP A 132 8.83 -8.59 -10.78
CA TRP A 132 7.98 -9.65 -10.21
C TRP A 132 7.09 -10.32 -11.27
N LEU A 133 6.63 -9.59 -12.30
CA LEU A 133 5.84 -10.18 -13.39
C LEU A 133 6.62 -11.28 -14.14
N GLU A 134 7.93 -11.13 -14.24
CA GLU A 134 8.79 -12.14 -14.88
C GLU A 134 8.92 -13.42 -14.02
N GLN A 135 8.76 -13.31 -12.69
CA GLN A 135 8.95 -14.39 -11.73
C GLN A 135 7.63 -15.05 -11.28
N HIS A 136 6.50 -14.34 -11.38
CA HIS A 136 5.22 -14.75 -10.84
C HIS A 136 4.10 -14.64 -11.89
N ALA A 137 3.84 -15.73 -12.59
CA ALA A 137 2.85 -15.80 -13.68
C ALA A 137 1.40 -15.53 -13.21
N ASN A 138 1.15 -15.62 -11.90
CA ASN A 138 -0.15 -15.34 -11.27
C ASN A 138 -0.31 -13.88 -10.83
N LEU A 139 0.65 -12.99 -11.14
CA LEU A 139 0.56 -11.55 -10.92
C LEU A 139 0.29 -10.82 -12.25
N THR A 140 -0.65 -9.89 -12.22
CA THR A 140 -0.86 -8.86 -13.25
C THR A 140 -0.69 -7.49 -12.61
N TYR A 141 -0.17 -6.52 -13.38
CA TYR A 141 0.09 -5.17 -12.87
C TYR A 141 -0.44 -4.10 -13.82
N THR A 142 -1.19 -3.17 -13.30
CA THR A 142 -1.75 -2.01 -14.02
C THR A 142 -1.43 -0.73 -13.26
N PRO A 143 -0.37 0.00 -13.62
CA PRO A 143 -0.13 1.34 -13.10
C PRO A 143 -1.13 2.34 -13.69
N VAL A 144 -1.61 3.27 -12.87
CA VAL A 144 -2.64 4.26 -13.25
C VAL A 144 -2.18 5.66 -12.88
N LEU A 145 -2.17 6.59 -13.83
CA LEU A 145 -1.83 8.00 -13.58
C LEU A 145 -3.08 8.87 -13.55
N SER A 146 -3.32 9.57 -12.44
CA SER A 146 -4.46 10.49 -12.34
C SER A 146 -4.19 11.86 -12.97
N GLU A 147 -2.94 12.27 -13.05
CA GLU A 147 -2.48 13.56 -13.57
C GLU A 147 -1.21 13.36 -14.42
N PRO A 148 -1.29 12.58 -15.54
CA PRO A 148 -0.14 12.36 -16.40
C PRO A 148 0.31 13.69 -17.01
N MET A 149 1.62 13.91 -17.03
CA MET A 149 2.24 15.08 -17.63
C MET A 149 2.67 14.78 -19.06
N ALA A 150 2.77 15.81 -19.90
CA ALA A 150 3.17 15.61 -21.30
C ALA A 150 4.54 14.94 -21.44
N GLU A 151 5.46 15.25 -20.51
CA GLU A 151 6.80 14.66 -20.46
C GLU A 151 6.83 13.21 -19.96
N ASP A 152 5.72 12.70 -19.38
CA ASP A 152 5.65 11.31 -18.94
C ASP A 152 5.65 10.31 -20.08
N ASP A 153 5.27 10.75 -21.32
CA ASP A 153 5.10 9.87 -22.49
C ASP A 153 4.32 8.60 -22.10
N TRP A 154 3.11 8.83 -21.53
CA TRP A 154 2.33 7.80 -20.88
C TRP A 154 1.23 7.26 -21.81
N ASP A 155 1.30 5.98 -22.12
CA ASP A 155 0.34 5.23 -22.94
C ASP A 155 -0.52 4.23 -22.14
N GLY A 156 -0.33 4.20 -20.81
CA GLY A 156 -1.06 3.31 -19.89
C GLY A 156 -2.38 3.91 -19.40
N GLU A 157 -2.92 3.26 -18.35
CA GLU A 157 -4.18 3.67 -17.72
C GLU A 157 -4.11 5.07 -17.11
N THR A 158 -5.20 5.84 -17.26
CA THR A 158 -5.33 7.19 -16.69
C THR A 158 -6.62 7.35 -15.92
N GLY A 159 -6.68 8.38 -15.05
CA GLY A 159 -7.81 8.70 -14.20
C GLY A 159 -7.72 8.07 -12.81
N TRP A 160 -8.86 7.83 -12.19
CA TRP A 160 -8.90 7.27 -10.85
C TRP A 160 -8.68 5.76 -10.85
N VAL A 161 -7.87 5.27 -9.91
CA VAL A 161 -7.48 3.86 -9.84
C VAL A 161 -8.68 2.91 -9.70
N HIS A 162 -9.72 3.29 -8.95
CA HIS A 162 -10.92 2.47 -8.80
C HIS A 162 -11.74 2.40 -10.11
N GLU A 163 -11.71 3.44 -10.95
CA GLU A 163 -12.32 3.40 -12.28
C GLU A 163 -11.52 2.49 -13.23
N ALA A 164 -10.18 2.50 -13.14
CA ALA A 164 -9.35 1.58 -13.88
C ALA A 164 -9.67 0.12 -13.50
N VAL A 165 -9.85 -0.18 -12.22
CA VAL A 165 -10.32 -1.51 -11.79
C VAL A 165 -11.60 -1.90 -12.52
N LEU A 166 -12.61 -1.04 -12.57
CA LEU A 166 -13.89 -1.33 -13.21
C LEU A 166 -13.83 -1.42 -14.74
N ARG A 167 -12.86 -0.77 -15.38
CA ARG A 167 -12.61 -0.96 -16.82
C ARG A 167 -12.08 -2.36 -17.13
N HIS A 168 -11.27 -2.93 -16.25
CA HIS A 168 -10.71 -4.28 -16.40
C HIS A 168 -11.66 -5.37 -15.84
N PHE A 169 -12.45 -5.05 -14.82
CA PHE A 169 -13.36 -5.96 -14.13
C PHE A 169 -14.77 -5.36 -14.08
N PRO A 170 -15.59 -5.54 -15.14
CA PRO A 170 -16.97 -5.03 -15.16
C PRO A 170 -17.90 -5.67 -14.12
N SER A 171 -17.58 -6.87 -13.61
CA SER A 171 -18.19 -7.52 -12.46
C SER A 171 -17.10 -7.88 -11.45
N LEU A 172 -17.41 -7.72 -10.17
CA LEU A 172 -16.56 -8.10 -9.05
C LEU A 172 -17.13 -9.28 -8.25
N ASP A 173 -18.04 -10.03 -8.86
CA ASP A 173 -18.57 -11.26 -8.26
C ASP A 173 -17.45 -12.27 -8.02
N ASN A 174 -17.46 -12.88 -6.85
CA ASN A 174 -16.48 -13.89 -6.44
C ASN A 174 -15.01 -13.42 -6.47
N ILE A 175 -14.77 -12.14 -6.20
CA ILE A 175 -13.44 -11.52 -6.10
C ILE A 175 -13.24 -10.99 -4.68
N GLU A 176 -12.02 -10.99 -4.17
CA GLU A 176 -11.63 -10.19 -3.01
C GLU A 176 -10.85 -8.95 -3.44
N VAL A 177 -11.16 -7.82 -2.82
CA VAL A 177 -10.44 -6.56 -3.04
C VAL A 177 -9.74 -6.14 -1.77
N TYR A 178 -8.43 -5.90 -1.88
CA TYR A 178 -7.60 -5.31 -0.83
C TYR A 178 -7.17 -3.92 -1.28
N ALA A 179 -7.68 -2.88 -0.63
CA ALA A 179 -7.46 -1.50 -1.02
C ALA A 179 -6.68 -0.74 0.06
N SER A 180 -5.60 -0.05 -0.31
CA SER A 180 -4.85 0.79 0.63
C SER A 180 -4.53 2.15 0.03
N GLY A 181 -4.85 3.22 0.78
CA GLY A 181 -4.62 4.60 0.34
C GLY A 181 -5.47 5.64 1.05
N PRO A 182 -5.58 6.84 0.46
CA PRO A 182 -6.30 7.97 1.07
C PRO A 182 -7.80 7.68 1.26
N PRO A 183 -8.43 8.21 2.34
CA PRO A 183 -9.86 8.00 2.62
C PRO A 183 -10.82 8.31 1.46
N PRO A 184 -10.64 9.38 0.68
CA PRO A 184 -11.51 9.63 -0.47
C PRO A 184 -11.46 8.53 -1.55
N MET A 185 -10.25 7.96 -1.80
CA MET A 185 -10.07 6.86 -2.74
C MET A 185 -10.79 5.60 -2.25
N ILE A 186 -10.63 5.26 -0.97
CA ILE A 186 -11.29 4.09 -0.37
C ILE A 186 -12.82 4.24 -0.39
N ALA A 187 -13.33 5.42 -0.05
CA ALA A 187 -14.77 5.69 -0.07
C ALA A 187 -15.35 5.58 -1.49
N ALA A 188 -14.68 6.16 -2.49
CA ALA A 188 -15.10 6.08 -3.89
C ALA A 188 -15.09 4.63 -4.41
N ALA A 189 -14.02 3.88 -4.09
CA ALA A 189 -13.91 2.47 -4.46
C ALA A 189 -15.04 1.63 -3.83
N ARG A 190 -15.27 1.77 -2.53
CA ARG A 190 -16.34 1.04 -1.82
C ARG A 190 -17.71 1.28 -2.46
N GLN A 191 -18.03 2.53 -2.77
CA GLN A 191 -19.29 2.88 -3.43
C GLN A 191 -19.39 2.30 -4.84
N ALA A 192 -18.33 2.44 -5.64
CA ALA A 192 -18.34 1.99 -7.02
C ALA A 192 -18.37 0.45 -7.13
N PHE A 193 -17.60 -0.24 -6.29
CA PHE A 193 -17.47 -1.70 -6.33
C PHE A 193 -18.71 -2.42 -5.82
N SER A 194 -19.40 -1.88 -4.83
CA SER A 194 -20.68 -2.45 -4.35
C SER A 194 -21.75 -2.49 -5.44
N THR A 195 -21.73 -1.54 -6.38
CA THR A 195 -22.67 -1.54 -7.52
C THR A 195 -22.29 -2.52 -8.62
N GLN A 196 -21.10 -3.13 -8.54
CA GLN A 196 -20.58 -4.09 -9.51
C GLN A 196 -20.45 -5.52 -8.93
N GLY A 197 -21.22 -5.80 -7.88
CA GLY A 197 -21.33 -7.15 -7.31
C GLY A 197 -20.29 -7.51 -6.23
N LEU A 198 -19.45 -6.55 -5.79
CA LEU A 198 -18.54 -6.85 -4.68
C LEU A 198 -19.30 -6.98 -3.37
N GLU A 199 -19.18 -8.16 -2.74
CA GLU A 199 -19.71 -8.41 -1.39
C GLU A 199 -18.94 -7.56 -0.36
N GLU A 200 -19.64 -7.03 0.66
CA GLU A 200 -19.01 -6.14 1.66
C GLU A 200 -17.91 -6.87 2.45
N GLU A 201 -18.09 -8.13 2.78
CA GLU A 201 -17.11 -8.99 3.44
C GLU A 201 -15.89 -9.35 2.56
N SER A 202 -15.96 -9.09 1.27
CA SER A 202 -14.87 -9.28 0.31
C SER A 202 -14.08 -8.00 0.04
N PHE A 203 -14.43 -6.86 0.69
CA PHE A 203 -13.72 -5.60 0.58
C PHE A 203 -12.93 -5.30 1.85
N PHE A 204 -11.61 -5.52 1.78
CA PHE A 204 -10.66 -5.24 2.85
C PHE A 204 -9.92 -3.93 2.54
N TYR A 205 -9.77 -3.05 3.53
CA TYR A 205 -9.09 -1.78 3.28
C TYR A 205 -8.26 -1.29 4.45
N ASP A 206 -7.20 -0.55 4.12
CA ASP A 206 -6.38 0.25 5.01
C ASP A 206 -6.42 1.70 4.55
N SER A 207 -7.13 2.53 5.30
CA SER A 207 -7.34 3.95 5.00
C SER A 207 -6.51 4.80 5.95
N PHE A 208 -5.62 5.63 5.41
CA PHE A 208 -4.75 6.46 6.22
C PHE A 208 -4.83 7.94 5.85
N GLU A 209 -5.01 8.76 6.87
CA GLU A 209 -4.92 10.21 6.75
C GLU A 209 -3.46 10.65 6.92
N PHE A 210 -3.05 11.61 6.08
CA PHE A 210 -1.79 12.29 6.32
C PHE A 210 -1.95 13.15 7.58
N GLY A 211 -1.29 12.77 8.68
CA GLY A 211 -1.26 13.60 9.88
C GLY A 211 -0.60 14.93 9.57
N VAL A 212 -1.40 15.98 9.43
CA VAL A 212 -0.92 17.33 9.20
C VAL A 212 -0.42 17.87 10.54
N ASP A 213 0.87 17.71 10.83
CA ASP A 213 1.55 18.56 11.79
C ASP A 213 1.97 19.84 11.07
N VAL A 214 1.04 20.75 10.89
CA VAL A 214 1.38 22.12 10.51
C VAL A 214 2.24 22.67 11.62
N LEU A 215 3.45 23.15 11.28
CA LEU A 215 4.19 24.01 12.17
C LEU A 215 3.31 25.24 12.39
N ASP A 216 2.76 25.37 13.59
CA ASP A 216 2.17 26.64 14.00
C ASP A 216 3.26 27.72 13.79
N ASN A 217 2.98 28.68 12.91
CA ASN A 217 3.82 29.82 12.62
C ASN A 217 3.88 30.77 13.84
#